data_05319f9f5a3266b58920d52caba454fd
#
_entry.id   05319f9f5a3266b58920d52caba454fd
#
_cell.length_a   1.000
_cell.length_b   1.000
_cell.length_c   1.000
_cell.angle_alpha   90.00
_cell.angle_beta   90.00
_cell.angle_gamma   90.00
#
_symmetry.space_group_name_H-M   'P 1'
#
loop_
_entity.id
_entity.type
_entity.pdbx_description
1 polymer ?
#
loop_
_entity_poly.entity_id
_entity_poly.type
_entity_poly.pdbx_seq_one_letter_code
_entity_poly.pdbx_strand_id
1 'polypeptide(L)'
;MAEFIKVASTEGIAPGSGIVAEVNGKSLAIFNVDGTFYAIDNTCLHKGGPLGEGDLEGDVVTCPWHGWEYDVKTGISVNNPSARVATYPIVVEGADIKVEV
;
A
#
# COMPACT_ATOMS: atom_id res chain seq x y z
N MET A 1 -8.37 -14.96 13.79
CA MET A 1 -9.23 -13.79 13.89
C MET A 1 -8.45 -12.56 13.46
N ALA A 2 -9.05 -11.77 12.57
CA ALA A 2 -8.39 -10.58 12.10
C ALA A 2 -8.47 -9.47 13.14
N GLU A 3 -7.41 -8.70 13.26
CA GLU A 3 -7.34 -7.56 14.15
C GLU A 3 -6.88 -6.34 13.39
N PHE A 4 -7.45 -5.19 13.72
CA PHE A 4 -6.98 -3.92 13.18
C PHE A 4 -5.84 -3.42 14.06
N ILE A 5 -4.67 -3.23 13.45
CA ILE A 5 -3.46 -2.82 14.15
C ILE A 5 -3.03 -1.45 13.63
N LYS A 6 -2.76 -0.53 14.55
CA LYS A 6 -2.27 0.79 14.17
C LYS A 6 -0.90 0.66 13.51
N VAL A 7 -0.75 1.22 12.31
CA VAL A 7 0.49 1.15 11.54
C VAL A 7 1.09 2.51 11.26
N ALA A 8 0.28 3.57 11.31
CA ALA A 8 0.74 4.91 10.96
C ALA A 8 -0.23 5.96 11.46
N SER A 9 0.14 7.21 11.27
CA SER A 9 -0.71 8.36 11.53
C SER A 9 -1.07 9.02 10.20
N THR A 10 -2.28 9.56 10.09
CA THR A 10 -2.71 10.26 8.87
C THR A 10 -1.78 11.42 8.53
N GLU A 11 -1.18 12.04 9.53
CA GLU A 11 -0.24 13.15 9.33
C GLU A 11 1.10 12.70 8.78
N GLY A 12 1.42 11.41 8.93
CA GLY A 12 2.70 10.87 8.47
C GLY A 12 2.73 10.53 7.00
N ILE A 13 1.58 10.56 6.32
CA ILE A 13 1.50 10.20 4.90
C ILE A 13 0.77 11.31 4.16
N ALA A 14 1.52 12.12 3.41
CA ALA A 14 0.93 13.20 2.63
C ALA A 14 0.11 12.64 1.45
N PRO A 15 -0.92 13.38 0.97
CA PRO A 15 -1.63 12.95 -0.24
C PRO A 15 -0.66 12.76 -1.41
N GLY A 16 -0.83 11.65 -2.13
CA GLY A 16 0.06 11.31 -3.23
C GLY A 16 1.32 10.57 -2.80
N SER A 17 1.41 10.16 -1.53
CA SER A 17 2.58 9.48 -0.98
C SER A 17 2.23 8.12 -0.41
N GLY A 18 3.26 7.32 -0.16
CA GLY A 18 3.12 6.03 0.51
C GLY A 18 4.25 5.82 1.49
N ILE A 19 4.07 4.85 2.37
CA ILE A 19 5.10 4.41 3.32
C ILE A 19 5.13 2.89 3.36
N VAL A 20 6.23 2.37 3.90
CA VAL A 20 6.35 0.94 4.21
C VAL A 20 6.09 0.76 5.70
N ALA A 21 5.23 -0.19 6.03
CA ALA A 21 4.94 -0.54 7.42
C ALA A 21 5.11 -2.04 7.60
N GLU A 22 5.74 -2.44 8.71
CA GLU A 22 5.88 -3.86 9.04
C GLU A 22 4.92 -4.21 10.17
N VAL A 23 4.06 -5.20 9.94
CA VAL A 23 3.01 -5.57 10.85
C VAL A 23 2.94 -7.10 10.92
N ASN A 24 3.13 -7.66 12.10
CA ASN A 24 3.05 -9.11 12.31
C ASN A 24 3.91 -9.91 11.32
N GLY A 25 5.10 -9.42 11.02
CA GLY A 25 6.03 -10.08 10.11
C GLY A 25 5.71 -9.88 8.64
N LYS A 26 4.72 -9.06 8.32
CA LYS A 26 4.36 -8.73 6.93
C LYS A 26 4.80 -7.32 6.61
N SER A 27 5.30 -7.12 5.41
CA SER A 27 5.69 -5.80 4.92
C SER A 27 4.53 -5.27 4.06
N LEU A 28 3.96 -4.15 4.48
CA LEU A 28 2.81 -3.54 3.82
C LEU A 28 3.18 -2.17 3.26
N ALA A 29 2.54 -1.81 2.16
CA ALA A 29 2.62 -0.46 1.60
C ALA A 29 1.31 0.25 1.89
N ILE A 30 1.37 1.42 2.51
CA ILE A 30 0.21 2.22 2.87
C ILE A 30 0.26 3.50 2.04
N PHE A 31 -0.81 3.77 1.29
CA PHE A 31 -0.86 4.92 0.39
C PHE A 31 -1.99 5.87 0.77
N ASN A 32 -1.72 7.16 0.61
CA ASN A 32 -2.72 8.21 0.75
C ASN A 32 -3.09 8.69 -0.65
N VAL A 33 -4.28 8.27 -1.12
CA VAL A 33 -4.80 8.68 -2.42
C VAL A 33 -5.86 9.75 -2.15
N ASP A 34 -5.47 11.00 -2.24
CA ASP A 34 -6.40 12.13 -2.09
C ASP A 34 -7.17 12.11 -0.76
N GLY A 35 -6.54 11.67 0.31
CA GLY A 35 -7.16 11.58 1.63
C GLY A 35 -7.78 10.23 1.96
N THR A 36 -7.82 9.30 1.01
CA THR A 36 -8.27 7.93 1.24
C THR A 36 -7.05 7.00 1.32
N PHE A 37 -7.01 6.17 2.34
CA PHE A 37 -5.85 5.32 2.59
C PHE A 37 -6.09 3.90 2.11
N TYR A 38 -5.06 3.30 1.51
CA TYR A 38 -5.10 1.93 1.00
C TYR A 38 -3.85 1.19 1.44
N ALA A 39 -4.01 -0.10 1.73
CA ALA A 39 -2.92 -0.97 2.15
C ALA A 39 -2.82 -2.16 1.21
N ILE A 40 -1.62 -2.38 0.67
CA ILE A 40 -1.32 -3.54 -0.18
C ILE A 40 -0.01 -4.15 0.27
N ASP A 41 0.30 -5.35 -0.21
CA ASP A 41 1.62 -5.93 0.01
C ASP A 41 2.69 -4.98 -0.52
N ASN A 42 3.77 -4.84 0.23
CA ASN A 42 4.87 -3.98 -0.16
C ASN A 42 5.76 -4.61 -1.25
N THR A 43 5.70 -5.93 -1.41
CA THR A 43 6.62 -6.65 -2.29
C THR A 43 6.09 -6.74 -3.71
N CYS A 44 6.80 -6.11 -4.64
CA CYS A 44 6.48 -6.21 -6.07
C CYS A 44 6.67 -7.64 -6.54
N LEU A 45 5.70 -8.16 -7.29
CA LEU A 45 5.75 -9.55 -7.79
C LEU A 45 6.87 -9.78 -8.78
N HIS A 46 7.33 -8.73 -9.48
CA HIS A 46 8.37 -8.87 -10.49
C HIS A 46 9.74 -9.18 -9.88
N LYS A 47 10.23 -8.30 -9.00
CA LYS A 47 11.57 -8.44 -8.43
C LYS A 47 11.62 -8.19 -6.92
N GLY A 48 10.48 -8.12 -6.26
CA GLY A 48 10.45 -7.90 -4.83
C GLY A 48 10.73 -6.47 -4.39
N GLY A 49 10.63 -5.50 -5.29
CA GLY A 49 10.88 -4.11 -4.95
C GLY A 49 9.86 -3.56 -3.96
N PRO A 50 10.24 -2.56 -3.17
CA PRO A 50 9.37 -2.00 -2.13
C PRO A 50 8.34 -1.03 -2.73
N LEU A 51 7.10 -1.51 -2.89
CA LEU A 51 6.03 -0.69 -3.49
C LEU A 51 5.75 0.57 -2.68
N GLY A 52 5.91 0.52 -1.35
CA GLY A 52 5.68 1.69 -0.51
C GLY A 52 6.66 2.84 -0.76
N GLU A 53 7.77 2.57 -1.41
CA GLU A 53 8.76 3.58 -1.80
C GLU A 53 8.62 4.00 -3.25
N GLY A 54 7.64 3.46 -3.96
CA GLY A 54 7.40 3.82 -5.36
C GLY A 54 6.69 5.15 -5.52
N ASP A 55 6.58 5.59 -6.77
CA ASP A 55 5.88 6.83 -7.09
C ASP A 55 4.39 6.56 -7.26
N LEU A 56 3.58 7.31 -6.53
CA LEU A 56 2.12 7.20 -6.61
C LEU A 56 1.57 8.32 -7.48
N GLU A 57 0.82 7.96 -8.52
CA GLU A 57 0.08 8.91 -9.34
C GLU A 57 -1.39 8.49 -9.37
N GLY A 58 -2.26 9.33 -8.83
CA GLY A 58 -3.66 8.96 -8.67
C GLY A 58 -3.76 7.75 -7.75
N ASP A 59 -4.26 6.64 -8.28
CA ASP A 59 -4.39 5.39 -7.54
C ASP A 59 -3.43 4.28 -8.05
N VAL A 60 -2.42 4.68 -8.82
CA VAL A 60 -1.44 3.74 -9.39
C VAL A 60 -0.06 4.02 -8.81
N VAL A 61 0.58 3.00 -8.25
CA VAL A 61 1.96 3.10 -7.78
C VAL A 61 2.89 2.40 -8.75
N THR A 62 4.04 3.03 -9.02
CA THR A 62 5.09 2.46 -9.85
C THR A 62 6.18 1.89 -8.97
N CYS A 63 6.46 0.59 -9.13
CA CYS A 63 7.55 -0.07 -8.40
C CYS A 63 8.88 0.63 -8.73
N PRO A 64 9.70 0.98 -7.72
CA PRO A 64 10.98 1.64 -7.99
C PRO A 64 11.98 0.72 -8.69
N TRP A 65 11.71 -0.60 -8.72
CA TRP A 65 12.55 -1.56 -9.42
C TRP A 65 11.82 -2.02 -10.69
N HIS A 66 12.34 -1.67 -11.84
CA HIS A 66 11.85 -2.09 -13.17
C HIS A 66 10.49 -1.52 -13.61
N GLY A 67 9.86 -0.68 -12.81
CA GLY A 67 8.72 0.12 -13.27
C GLY A 67 7.38 -0.58 -13.42
N TRP A 68 7.18 -1.75 -12.79
CA TRP A 68 5.85 -2.36 -12.76
C TRP A 68 4.88 -1.47 -12.00
N GLU A 69 3.65 -1.39 -12.48
CA GLU A 69 2.63 -0.52 -11.91
C GLU A 69 1.49 -1.34 -11.30
N TYR A 70 0.96 -0.86 -10.19
CA TYR A 70 -0.14 -1.52 -9.47
C TYR A 70 -1.21 -0.52 -9.09
N ASP A 71 -2.48 -0.93 -9.23
CA ASP A 71 -3.60 -0.18 -8.68
C ASP A 71 -3.65 -0.44 -7.18
N VAL A 72 -3.50 0.61 -6.37
CA VAL A 72 -3.43 0.44 -4.91
C VAL A 72 -4.79 0.10 -4.29
N LYS A 73 -5.89 0.28 -5.03
CA LYS A 73 -7.22 -0.07 -4.54
C LYS A 73 -7.50 -1.56 -4.67
N THR A 74 -6.98 -2.19 -5.71
CA THR A 74 -7.27 -3.59 -6.03
C THR A 74 -6.07 -4.51 -5.90
N GLY A 75 -4.85 -3.95 -5.94
CA GLY A 75 -3.61 -4.72 -5.95
C GLY A 75 -3.29 -5.30 -7.33
N ILE A 76 -4.11 -5.04 -8.34
CA ILE A 76 -3.92 -5.60 -9.68
C ILE A 76 -2.83 -4.84 -10.42
N SER A 77 -1.91 -5.59 -11.06
CA SER A 77 -0.87 -4.98 -11.87
C SER A 77 -1.45 -4.40 -13.15
N VAL A 78 -1.11 -3.16 -13.44
CA VAL A 78 -1.52 -2.49 -14.69
C VAL A 78 -0.83 -3.13 -15.88
N ASN A 79 0.42 -3.55 -15.70
CA ASN A 79 1.23 -4.14 -16.78
C ASN A 79 0.81 -5.58 -17.09
N ASN A 80 0.30 -6.29 -16.07
CA ASN A 80 -0.10 -7.69 -16.22
C ASN A 80 -1.32 -7.95 -15.34
N PRO A 81 -2.54 -7.77 -15.88
CA PRO A 81 -3.75 -7.90 -15.06
C PRO A 81 -3.99 -9.28 -14.44
N SER A 82 -3.24 -10.29 -14.88
CA SER A 82 -3.30 -11.62 -14.24
C SER A 82 -2.52 -11.68 -12.93
N ALA A 83 -1.67 -10.70 -12.68
CA ALA A 83 -0.85 -10.63 -11.47
C ALA A 83 -1.44 -9.59 -10.53
N ARG A 84 -1.45 -9.90 -9.24
CA ARG A 84 -1.88 -8.93 -8.24
C ARG A 84 -1.23 -9.22 -6.90
N VAL A 85 -1.09 -8.18 -6.09
CA VAL A 85 -0.63 -8.31 -4.72
C VAL A 85 -1.85 -8.29 -3.79
N ALA A 86 -1.68 -8.80 -2.58
CA ALA A 86 -2.78 -8.81 -1.61
C ALA A 86 -3.12 -7.39 -1.17
N THR A 87 -4.39 -7.15 -0.89
CA THR A 87 -4.86 -5.91 -0.29
C THR A 87 -5.32 -6.21 1.12
N TYR A 88 -5.30 -5.19 1.98
CA TYR A 88 -5.68 -5.34 3.38
C TYR A 88 -6.71 -4.29 3.74
N PRO A 89 -7.78 -4.67 4.47
CA PRO A 89 -8.75 -3.68 4.96
C PRO A 89 -8.07 -2.64 5.83
N ILE A 90 -8.46 -1.40 5.65
CA ILE A 90 -7.87 -0.28 6.37
C ILE A 90 -8.99 0.56 6.97
N VAL A 91 -8.76 1.08 8.17
CA VAL A 91 -9.70 1.97 8.82
C VAL A 91 -8.91 3.12 9.43
N VAL A 92 -9.51 4.30 9.40
CA VAL A 92 -8.94 5.50 10.02
C VAL A 92 -9.82 5.90 11.18
N GLU A 93 -9.22 5.97 12.37
CA GLU A 93 -9.90 6.40 13.59
C GLU A 93 -9.18 7.62 14.14
N GLY A 94 -9.79 8.81 14.03
CA GLY A 94 -9.11 10.04 14.37
C GLY A 94 -7.90 10.24 13.46
N ALA A 95 -6.71 10.27 14.03
CA ALA A 95 -5.47 10.36 13.27
C ALA A 95 -4.77 9.01 13.10
N ASP A 96 -5.37 7.92 13.60
CA ASP A 96 -4.75 6.60 13.56
C ASP A 96 -5.16 5.82 12.33
N ILE A 97 -4.18 5.30 11.60
CA ILE A 97 -4.40 4.40 10.47
C ILE A 97 -4.19 2.98 10.96
N LYS A 98 -5.20 2.14 10.81
CA LYS A 98 -5.15 0.75 11.24
C LYS A 98 -5.43 -0.18 10.09
N VAL A 99 -4.73 -1.31 10.05
CA VAL A 99 -4.94 -2.33 9.02
C VAL A 99 -5.31 -3.65 9.66
N GLU A 100 -6.08 -4.43 8.94
CA GLU A 100 -6.46 -5.78 9.34
C GLU A 100 -5.48 -6.77 8.72
N VAL A 101 -4.76 -7.48 9.56
CA VAL A 101 -3.79 -8.49 9.13
C VAL A 101 -3.96 -9.78 9.91
#